data_6238d2d3a772f01d7cbced0f33c2ec28
#
_entry.id   6238d2d3a772f01d7cbced0f33c2ec28
#
_cell.length_a   1.000
_cell.length_b   1.000
_cell.length_c   1.000
_cell.angle_alpha   90.00
_cell.angle_beta   90.00
_cell.angle_gamma   90.00
#
_symmetry.space_group_name_H-M   'P 1'
#
loop_
_entity.id
_entity.type
_entity.pdbx_description
1 polymer ?
#
loop_
_entity_poly.entity_id
_entity_poly.type
_entity_poly.pdbx_seq_one_letter_code
_entity_poly.pdbx_strand_id
1 'polypeptide(L)'
;MLKHRRWRCVACRYQVSLTAGTVLHNTKMPLTVWFWAAYLMTTDKRGISALLLQRQLGLRRYETAWMLLHKLRRAMVNAAREPLHDDVELDDTWIGGPQAGLRGSRQLKGRKAAIVVVAVENRGRVSGRVRMAVIPNFKQTTMMEFVKHHISPGSTVVTDGLKGFEDLQAAGVRHVRRTQPRPSALRKGAASVVPLADRAIGNLQQWLIGTYHGVSKAQLQVYLDEFVFRHNRRQQPMAAFQTLLGLGTGRAPTPYGRIRGARDIAAHTD
;
A
#
# COMPACT_ATOMS: atom_id res chain seq x y z
N MET A 1 17.03 -36.43 -4.79
CA MET A 1 16.11 -35.48 -4.15
C MET A 1 15.99 -35.89 -2.68
N LEU A 2 16.39 -35.05 -1.75
CA LEU A 2 16.28 -35.36 -0.32
C LEU A 2 14.82 -35.31 0.12
N LYS A 3 14.44 -36.09 1.16
CA LYS A 3 13.08 -36.25 1.74
C LYS A 3 12.28 -34.92 1.96
N HIS A 4 12.94 -33.75 1.92
CA HIS A 4 12.35 -32.44 2.21
C HIS A 4 12.44 -31.43 1.06
N ARG A 5 12.47 -31.87 -0.23
CA ARG A 5 12.59 -30.99 -1.39
C ARG A 5 13.81 -30.03 -1.29
N ARG A 6 14.93 -30.55 -0.82
CA ARG A 6 16.20 -29.84 -0.72
C ARG A 6 17.17 -30.38 -1.76
N TRP A 7 17.97 -29.49 -2.33
CA TRP A 7 19.12 -29.83 -3.16
C TRP A 7 20.37 -29.66 -2.34
N ARG A 8 21.33 -30.55 -2.55
CA ARG A 8 22.64 -30.51 -1.89
C ARG A 8 23.71 -30.33 -2.95
N CYS A 9 24.56 -29.34 -2.76
CA CYS A 9 25.76 -29.18 -3.61
C CYS A 9 26.69 -30.37 -3.42
N VAL A 10 27.17 -30.94 -4.51
CA VAL A 10 28.09 -32.09 -4.46
C VAL A 10 29.46 -31.65 -3.90
N ALA A 11 29.95 -30.46 -4.29
CA ALA A 11 31.24 -29.97 -3.88
C ALA A 11 31.29 -29.48 -2.43
N CYS A 12 30.40 -28.52 -2.04
CA CYS A 12 30.47 -27.89 -0.73
C CYS A 12 29.40 -28.40 0.27
N ARG A 13 28.58 -29.39 -0.14
CA ARG A 13 27.48 -30.00 0.65
C ARG A 13 26.41 -29.01 1.12
N TYR A 14 26.46 -27.76 0.68
CA TYR A 14 25.41 -26.76 0.99
C TYR A 14 24.05 -27.27 0.55
N GLN A 15 23.04 -27.07 1.42
CA GLN A 15 21.66 -27.47 1.15
C GLN A 15 20.77 -26.25 0.92
N VAL A 16 20.03 -26.26 -0.16
CA VAL A 16 19.09 -25.19 -0.50
C VAL A 16 17.71 -25.80 -0.75
N SER A 17 16.65 -25.11 -0.35
CA SER A 17 15.27 -25.45 -0.70
C SER A 17 14.76 -24.48 -1.77
N LEU A 18 13.73 -24.90 -2.51
CA LEU A 18 13.07 -24.06 -3.51
C LEU A 18 12.57 -22.71 -2.95
N THR A 19 12.22 -22.70 -1.67
CA THR A 19 11.67 -21.52 -0.99
C THR A 19 12.73 -20.72 -0.23
N ALA A 20 14.00 -21.16 -0.23
CA ALA A 20 15.07 -20.46 0.47
C ALA A 20 15.29 -19.06 -0.12
N GLY A 21 15.47 -18.06 0.75
CA GLY A 21 15.68 -16.67 0.33
C GLY A 21 14.44 -15.94 -0.17
N THR A 22 13.29 -16.60 -0.30
CA THR A 22 12.04 -16.01 -0.79
C THR A 22 11.09 -15.64 0.36
N VAL A 23 9.97 -14.99 0.05
CA VAL A 23 8.88 -14.74 1.01
C VAL A 23 8.35 -16.03 1.63
N LEU A 24 8.54 -17.17 0.96
CA LEU A 24 8.13 -18.51 1.38
C LEU A 24 9.18 -19.23 2.25
N HIS A 25 10.27 -18.56 2.58
CA HIS A 25 11.37 -19.15 3.35
C HIS A 25 10.86 -19.77 4.66
N ASN A 26 11.35 -20.99 4.96
CA ASN A 26 10.96 -21.78 6.14
C ASN A 26 9.46 -22.02 6.28
N THR A 27 8.69 -21.99 5.18
CA THR A 27 7.27 -22.32 5.25
C THR A 27 7.06 -23.80 5.59
N LYS A 28 6.14 -24.05 6.54
CA LYS A 28 5.62 -25.38 6.83
C LYS A 28 4.32 -25.68 6.07
N MET A 29 3.74 -24.61 5.44
CA MET A 29 2.50 -24.74 4.68
C MET A 29 2.76 -25.27 3.28
N PRO A 30 1.87 -26.08 2.72
CA PRO A 30 1.94 -26.49 1.31
C PRO A 30 1.98 -25.28 0.38
N LEU A 31 2.75 -25.35 -0.71
CA LEU A 31 2.83 -24.26 -1.68
C LEU A 31 1.47 -23.98 -2.35
N THR A 32 0.62 -24.98 -2.49
CA THR A 32 -0.75 -24.81 -2.98
C THR A 32 -1.57 -23.83 -2.15
N VAL A 33 -1.41 -23.86 -0.82
CA VAL A 33 -2.07 -22.89 0.09
C VAL A 33 -1.58 -21.47 -0.18
N TRP A 34 -0.26 -21.29 -0.42
CA TRP A 34 0.30 -19.99 -0.78
C TRP A 34 -0.22 -19.46 -2.11
N PHE A 35 -0.31 -20.34 -3.12
CA PHE A 35 -0.81 -19.95 -4.43
C PHE A 35 -2.29 -19.58 -4.38
N TRP A 36 -3.11 -20.36 -3.66
CA TRP A 36 -4.51 -20.00 -3.44
C TRP A 36 -4.66 -18.67 -2.68
N ALA A 37 -3.87 -18.46 -1.61
CA ALA A 37 -3.90 -17.20 -0.89
C ALA A 37 -3.51 -15.99 -1.78
N ALA A 38 -2.45 -16.13 -2.59
CA ALA A 38 -2.03 -15.12 -3.54
C ALA A 38 -3.09 -14.87 -4.61
N TYR A 39 -3.70 -15.92 -5.16
CA TYR A 39 -4.77 -15.84 -6.15
C TYR A 39 -5.98 -15.09 -5.59
N LEU A 40 -6.53 -15.54 -4.47
CA LEU A 40 -7.70 -14.91 -3.84
C LEU A 40 -7.44 -13.46 -3.46
N MET A 41 -6.24 -13.16 -2.97
CA MET A 41 -5.86 -11.80 -2.58
C MET A 41 -5.78 -10.83 -3.77
N THR A 42 -5.38 -11.30 -4.94
CA THR A 42 -5.19 -10.45 -6.13
C THR A 42 -6.40 -10.38 -7.03
N THR A 43 -7.22 -11.42 -7.09
CA THR A 43 -8.35 -11.53 -8.04
C THR A 43 -9.70 -11.13 -7.44
N ASP A 44 -9.92 -11.28 -6.13
CA ASP A 44 -11.17 -10.79 -5.51
C ASP A 44 -11.16 -9.26 -5.44
N LYS A 45 -12.15 -8.62 -6.09
CA LYS A 45 -12.29 -7.16 -6.12
C LYS A 45 -12.35 -6.54 -4.71
N ARG A 46 -12.97 -7.22 -3.76
CA ARG A 46 -13.12 -6.76 -2.37
C ARG A 46 -11.85 -6.93 -1.54
N GLY A 47 -10.89 -7.74 -2.01
CA GLY A 47 -9.81 -8.24 -1.18
C GLY A 47 -10.26 -9.36 -0.26
N ILE A 48 -9.37 -9.85 0.58
CA ILE A 48 -9.66 -10.97 1.46
C ILE A 48 -9.18 -10.69 2.89
N SER A 49 -10.08 -10.82 3.86
CA SER A 49 -9.71 -10.77 5.27
C SER A 49 -9.04 -12.08 5.72
N ALA A 50 -8.25 -12.01 6.78
CA ALA A 50 -7.60 -13.21 7.31
C ALA A 50 -8.61 -14.27 7.80
N LEU A 51 -9.75 -13.83 8.34
CA LEU A 51 -10.82 -14.72 8.76
C LEU A 51 -11.47 -15.44 7.57
N LEU A 52 -11.73 -14.69 6.48
CA LEU A 52 -12.29 -15.29 5.27
C LEU A 52 -11.29 -16.27 4.63
N LEU A 53 -10.02 -15.89 4.53
CA LEU A 53 -8.97 -16.77 4.01
C LEU A 53 -8.84 -18.04 4.86
N GLN A 54 -8.87 -17.91 6.19
CA GLN A 54 -8.84 -19.06 7.09
C GLN A 54 -9.96 -20.06 6.78
N ARG A 55 -11.19 -19.56 6.62
CA ARG A 55 -12.38 -20.38 6.33
C ARG A 55 -12.29 -21.03 4.95
N GLN A 56 -11.94 -20.28 3.92
CA GLN A 56 -11.89 -20.77 2.54
C GLN A 56 -10.81 -21.85 2.33
N LEU A 57 -9.65 -21.70 2.99
CA LEU A 57 -8.55 -22.65 2.85
C LEU A 57 -8.51 -23.72 3.96
N GLY A 58 -9.50 -23.75 4.85
CA GLY A 58 -9.55 -24.72 5.95
C GLY A 58 -8.37 -24.62 6.92
N LEU A 59 -7.82 -23.39 7.13
CA LEU A 59 -6.65 -23.24 7.98
C LEU A 59 -7.04 -23.34 9.45
N ARG A 60 -6.30 -24.15 10.19
CA ARG A 60 -6.59 -24.41 11.61
C ARG A 60 -6.55 -23.17 12.49
N ARG A 61 -5.64 -22.22 12.21
CA ARG A 61 -5.40 -21.04 13.05
C ARG A 61 -5.53 -19.75 12.26
N TYR A 62 -6.20 -18.76 12.84
CA TYR A 62 -6.32 -17.41 12.29
C TYR A 62 -4.95 -16.75 12.02
N GLU A 63 -4.02 -16.91 12.97
CA GLU A 63 -2.67 -16.33 12.86
C GLU A 63 -1.93 -16.82 11.61
N THR A 64 -2.18 -18.06 11.18
CA THR A 64 -1.59 -18.60 9.96
C THR A 64 -2.10 -17.87 8.73
N ALA A 65 -3.41 -17.65 8.62
CA ALA A 65 -4.00 -16.89 7.53
C ALA A 65 -3.52 -15.42 7.54
N TRP A 66 -3.49 -14.81 8.71
CA TRP A 66 -3.01 -13.44 8.90
C TRP A 66 -1.55 -13.30 8.44
N MET A 67 -0.69 -14.21 8.87
CA MET A 67 0.73 -14.26 8.48
C MET A 67 0.94 -14.44 6.98
N LEU A 68 0.17 -15.34 6.35
CA LEU A 68 0.19 -15.55 4.91
C LEU A 68 -0.08 -14.23 4.17
N LEU A 69 -1.19 -13.56 4.52
CA LEU A 69 -1.57 -12.30 3.89
C LEU A 69 -0.52 -11.20 4.12
N HIS A 70 0.02 -11.07 5.33
CA HIS A 70 1.05 -10.07 5.62
C HIS A 70 2.35 -10.30 4.87
N LYS A 71 2.78 -11.55 4.71
CA LYS A 71 3.95 -11.86 3.89
C LYS A 71 3.71 -11.56 2.41
N LEU A 72 2.52 -11.87 1.89
CA LEU A 72 2.14 -11.55 0.52
C LEU A 72 2.04 -10.03 0.30
N ARG A 73 1.47 -9.26 1.24
CA ARG A 73 1.44 -7.79 1.17
C ARG A 73 2.84 -7.21 1.06
N ARG A 74 3.77 -7.69 1.88
CA ARG A 74 5.16 -7.23 1.83
C ARG A 74 5.85 -7.57 0.50
N ALA A 75 5.43 -8.63 -0.17
CA ALA A 75 5.90 -8.95 -1.52
C ALA A 75 5.31 -8.05 -2.62
N MET A 76 4.21 -7.35 -2.36
CA MET A 76 3.58 -6.45 -3.33
C MET A 76 4.36 -5.15 -3.57
N VAL A 77 5.30 -4.82 -2.68
CA VAL A 77 6.15 -3.63 -2.85
C VAL A 77 7.30 -3.97 -3.78
N ASN A 78 7.33 -3.32 -4.94
CA ASN A 78 8.50 -3.36 -5.82
C ASN A 78 9.37 -2.13 -5.57
N ALA A 79 10.59 -2.31 -5.10
CA ALA A 79 11.54 -1.22 -4.86
C ALA A 79 11.90 -0.48 -6.16
N ALA A 80 11.95 -1.19 -7.29
CA ALA A 80 12.23 -0.63 -8.61
C ALA A 80 10.97 -0.12 -9.35
N ARG A 81 9.89 0.20 -8.62
CA ARG A 81 8.69 0.75 -9.25
C ARG A 81 8.94 2.16 -9.78
N GLU A 82 8.57 2.38 -11.04
CA GLU A 82 8.69 3.70 -11.67
C GLU A 82 7.87 4.75 -10.92
N PRO A 83 8.39 5.98 -10.73
CA PRO A 83 7.63 7.10 -10.22
C PRO A 83 6.39 7.41 -11.09
N LEU A 84 5.44 8.15 -10.56
CA LEU A 84 4.33 8.70 -11.33
C LEU A 84 4.85 9.83 -12.23
N HIS A 85 4.25 10.02 -13.40
CA HIS A 85 4.66 11.04 -14.35
C HIS A 85 3.46 11.78 -14.95
N ASP A 86 3.71 12.81 -15.75
CA ASP A 86 2.75 13.68 -16.41
C ASP A 86 1.91 14.49 -15.39
N ASP A 87 0.59 14.47 -15.51
CA ASP A 87 -0.29 15.18 -14.59
C ASP A 87 -0.64 14.28 -13.38
N VAL A 88 -0.40 14.77 -12.18
CA VAL A 88 -0.62 14.04 -10.92
C VAL A 88 -1.49 14.88 -9.99
N GLU A 89 -2.60 14.30 -9.51
CA GLU A 89 -3.37 14.87 -8.40
C GLU A 89 -2.79 14.38 -7.07
N LEU A 90 -2.55 15.31 -6.15
CA LEU A 90 -1.98 15.02 -4.84
C LEU A 90 -2.91 15.56 -3.75
N ASP A 91 -3.30 14.69 -2.84
CA ASP A 91 -4.18 15.01 -1.71
C ASP A 91 -3.80 14.18 -0.48
N ASP A 92 -4.38 14.51 0.66
CA ASP A 92 -4.20 13.75 1.89
C ASP A 92 -5.53 13.33 2.52
N THR A 93 -5.46 12.34 3.38
CA THR A 93 -6.61 11.88 4.15
C THR A 93 -6.22 11.35 5.53
N TRP A 94 -7.19 11.36 6.42
CA TRP A 94 -7.08 10.77 7.74
C TRP A 94 -7.71 9.37 7.75
N ILE A 95 -6.93 8.37 8.12
CA ILE A 95 -7.42 7.00 8.31
C ILE A 95 -7.47 6.69 9.81
N GLY A 96 -8.54 6.09 10.29
CA GLY A 96 -8.80 5.77 11.70
C GLY A 96 -9.87 6.63 12.36
N GLY A 97 -10.44 7.56 11.58
CA GLY A 97 -11.52 8.45 12.00
C GLY A 97 -11.08 9.63 12.87
N PRO A 98 -11.86 10.71 12.88
CA PRO A 98 -11.62 11.84 13.78
C PRO A 98 -11.91 11.45 15.21
N GLN A 99 -11.04 11.85 16.12
CA GLN A 99 -11.30 11.71 17.56
C GLN A 99 -12.20 12.85 18.03
N ALA A 100 -13.28 12.53 18.74
CA ALA A 100 -14.21 13.52 19.27
C ALA A 100 -13.47 14.57 20.12
N GLY A 101 -13.82 15.84 19.95
CA GLY A 101 -13.22 16.96 20.70
C GLY A 101 -11.86 17.47 20.18
N LEU A 102 -11.22 16.80 19.23
CA LEU A 102 -9.96 17.24 18.63
C LEU A 102 -10.16 17.77 17.21
N ARG A 103 -9.47 18.87 16.86
CA ARG A 103 -9.51 19.48 15.51
C ARG A 103 -8.08 19.69 14.97
N GLY A 104 -7.94 19.58 13.64
CA GLY A 104 -6.69 19.81 12.92
C GLY A 104 -5.54 18.92 13.39
N SER A 105 -4.33 19.47 13.53
CA SER A 105 -3.13 18.73 13.93
C SER A 105 -3.22 18.05 15.29
N ARG A 106 -4.15 18.43 16.14
CA ARG A 106 -4.42 17.78 17.44
C ARG A 106 -4.95 16.36 17.29
N GLN A 107 -5.57 16.02 16.15
CA GLN A 107 -5.97 14.66 15.81
C GLN A 107 -4.79 13.67 15.82
N LEU A 108 -3.56 14.15 15.54
CA LEU A 108 -2.35 13.33 15.61
C LEU A 108 -1.97 12.90 17.03
N LYS A 109 -2.38 13.67 18.05
CA LYS A 109 -2.16 13.33 19.45
C LYS A 109 -3.04 12.16 19.91
N GLY A 110 -4.19 11.96 19.26
CA GLY A 110 -4.99 10.76 19.40
C GLY A 110 -4.33 9.60 18.65
N ARG A 111 -3.83 8.60 19.36
CA ARG A 111 -3.02 7.46 18.84
C ARG A 111 -3.66 6.62 17.72
N LYS A 112 -4.91 6.88 17.34
CA LYS A 112 -5.67 6.06 16.38
C LYS A 112 -5.59 6.54 14.94
N ALA A 113 -5.52 7.85 14.69
CA ALA A 113 -5.52 8.40 13.35
C ALA A 113 -4.13 8.39 12.72
N ALA A 114 -4.07 8.12 11.43
CA ALA A 114 -2.87 8.22 10.59
C ALA A 114 -3.15 9.17 9.43
N ILE A 115 -2.15 9.94 9.03
CA ILE A 115 -2.19 10.75 7.82
C ILE A 115 -1.70 9.89 6.67
N VAL A 116 -2.44 9.89 5.57
CA VAL A 116 -2.05 9.22 4.33
C VAL A 116 -2.02 10.24 3.21
N VAL A 117 -0.90 10.35 2.53
CA VAL A 117 -0.77 11.10 1.28
C VAL A 117 -1.10 10.19 0.13
N VAL A 118 -1.88 10.70 -0.82
CA VAL A 118 -2.37 9.99 -1.99
C VAL A 118 -2.01 10.77 -3.25
N ALA A 119 -1.25 10.16 -4.14
CA ALA A 119 -0.92 10.69 -5.45
C ALA A 119 -1.53 9.82 -6.54
N VAL A 120 -2.20 10.42 -7.51
CA VAL A 120 -2.90 9.72 -8.60
C VAL A 120 -2.52 10.33 -9.94
N GLU A 121 -2.01 9.53 -10.87
CA GLU A 121 -1.84 9.95 -12.25
C GLU A 121 -3.18 10.28 -12.90
N ASN A 122 -3.26 11.45 -13.51
CA ASN A 122 -4.43 11.87 -14.26
C ASN A 122 -4.23 11.57 -15.75
N ARG A 123 -4.99 10.61 -16.26
CA ARG A 123 -5.04 10.27 -17.69
C ARG A 123 -6.34 10.77 -18.32
N GLY A 124 -6.55 12.08 -18.22
CA GLY A 124 -7.79 12.73 -18.61
C GLY A 124 -8.90 12.49 -17.58
N ARG A 125 -9.94 11.73 -17.91
CA ARG A 125 -11.05 11.41 -16.97
C ARG A 125 -10.83 10.11 -16.18
N VAL A 126 -9.72 9.41 -16.42
CA VAL A 126 -9.44 8.09 -15.86
C VAL A 126 -8.22 8.18 -14.93
N SER A 127 -8.33 7.58 -13.74
CA SER A 127 -7.19 7.46 -12.86
C SER A 127 -6.18 6.45 -13.43
N GLY A 128 -4.94 6.88 -13.55
CA GLY A 128 -3.79 6.03 -13.84
C GLY A 128 -3.30 5.28 -12.62
N ARG A 129 -1.98 5.26 -12.45
CA ARG A 129 -1.32 4.64 -11.29
C ARG A 129 -1.53 5.51 -10.04
N VAL A 130 -1.48 4.87 -8.88
CA VAL A 130 -1.55 5.56 -7.59
C VAL A 130 -0.32 5.26 -6.76
N ARG A 131 0.03 6.18 -5.86
CA ARG A 131 0.98 6.01 -4.75
C ARG A 131 0.34 6.50 -3.47
N MET A 132 0.57 5.77 -2.40
CA MET A 132 0.06 6.12 -1.08
C MET A 132 1.12 5.86 -0.03
N ALA A 133 1.27 6.78 0.93
CA ALA A 133 2.16 6.59 2.06
C ALA A 133 1.56 7.16 3.35
N VAL A 134 1.81 6.46 4.45
CA VAL A 134 1.58 7.00 5.80
C VAL A 134 2.69 7.99 6.09
N ILE A 135 2.32 9.20 6.50
CA ILE A 135 3.28 10.25 6.85
C ILE A 135 3.18 10.64 8.32
N PRO A 136 4.29 11.08 8.94
CA PRO A 136 4.29 11.45 10.33
C PRO A 136 3.61 12.78 10.64
N ASN A 137 3.61 13.71 9.68
CA ASN A 137 3.10 15.08 9.85
C ASN A 137 2.90 15.76 8.49
N PHE A 138 2.27 16.96 8.50
CA PHE A 138 2.04 17.81 7.32
C PHE A 138 3.14 18.85 7.08
N LYS A 139 4.38 18.59 7.50
CA LYS A 139 5.47 19.52 7.22
C LYS A 139 5.82 19.49 5.73
N GLN A 140 6.20 20.63 5.19
CA GLN A 140 6.64 20.77 3.81
C GLN A 140 7.76 19.79 3.44
N THR A 141 8.74 19.58 4.34
CA THR A 141 9.83 18.62 4.16
C THR A 141 9.32 17.20 3.93
N THR A 142 8.34 16.76 4.71
CA THR A 142 7.71 15.43 4.56
C THR A 142 6.97 15.30 3.24
N MET A 143 6.26 16.35 2.80
CA MET A 143 5.58 16.36 1.51
C MET A 143 6.57 16.36 0.35
N MET A 144 7.65 17.13 0.47
CA MET A 144 8.73 17.13 -0.52
C MET A 144 9.41 15.76 -0.66
N GLU A 145 9.68 15.08 0.45
CA GLU A 145 10.22 13.72 0.42
C GLU A 145 9.26 12.76 -0.31
N PHE A 146 7.97 12.83 0.01
CA PHE A 146 6.98 12.02 -0.69
C PHE A 146 7.00 12.29 -2.20
N VAL A 147 6.99 13.55 -2.63
CA VAL A 147 7.01 13.93 -4.05
C VAL A 147 8.27 13.42 -4.72
N LYS A 148 9.46 13.67 -4.16
CA LYS A 148 10.75 13.22 -4.71
C LYS A 148 10.82 11.70 -4.90
N HIS A 149 10.24 10.91 -3.98
CA HIS A 149 10.27 9.44 -4.04
C HIS A 149 9.22 8.84 -4.99
N HIS A 150 8.13 9.55 -5.24
CA HIS A 150 6.98 8.96 -5.91
C HIS A 150 6.56 9.62 -7.20
N ILE A 151 7.07 10.80 -7.52
CA ILE A 151 6.70 11.57 -8.70
C ILE A 151 7.96 11.96 -9.48
N SER A 152 7.95 11.75 -10.78
CA SER A 152 9.08 12.10 -11.65
C SER A 152 9.27 13.62 -11.74
N PRO A 153 10.51 14.09 -11.76
CA PRO A 153 10.78 15.48 -12.11
C PRO A 153 10.14 15.89 -13.45
N GLY A 154 9.71 17.13 -13.57
CA GLY A 154 9.01 17.66 -14.75
C GLY A 154 7.50 17.38 -14.78
N SER A 155 6.98 16.52 -13.90
CA SER A 155 5.54 16.28 -13.80
C SER A 155 4.79 17.52 -13.30
N THR A 156 3.50 17.64 -13.66
CA THR A 156 2.59 18.65 -13.09
C THR A 156 1.87 18.05 -11.88
N VAL A 157 2.01 18.69 -10.72
CA VAL A 157 1.32 18.25 -9.49
C VAL A 157 0.23 19.24 -9.12
N VAL A 158 -1.02 18.79 -9.12
CA VAL A 158 -2.20 19.59 -8.73
C VAL A 158 -2.57 19.26 -7.29
N THR A 159 -2.75 20.29 -6.44
CA THR A 159 -3.16 20.14 -5.03
C THR A 159 -4.33 21.07 -4.69
N ASP A 160 -5.02 20.76 -3.57
CA ASP A 160 -6.13 21.55 -3.03
C ASP A 160 -5.72 22.85 -2.33
N GLY A 161 -4.44 23.14 -2.24
CA GLY A 161 -3.93 24.38 -1.66
C GLY A 161 -3.71 24.36 -0.14
N LEU A 162 -3.70 23.19 0.50
CA LEU A 162 -3.26 23.08 1.90
C LEU A 162 -1.82 23.58 2.10
N LYS A 163 -1.56 24.20 3.28
CA LYS A 163 -0.25 24.74 3.62
C LYS A 163 0.91 23.73 3.53
N GLY A 164 0.65 22.44 3.80
CA GLY A 164 1.67 21.40 3.69
C GLY A 164 2.18 21.16 2.27
N PHE A 165 1.44 21.62 1.25
CA PHE A 165 1.81 21.53 -0.16
C PHE A 165 2.45 22.81 -0.71
N GLU A 166 2.89 23.72 0.14
CA GLU A 166 3.61 24.92 -0.31
C GLU A 166 4.97 24.51 -0.90
N ASP A 167 5.36 25.16 -2.00
CA ASP A 167 6.69 25.07 -2.61
C ASP A 167 7.16 23.66 -3.03
N LEU A 168 6.26 22.82 -3.55
CA LEU A 168 6.62 21.52 -4.12
C LEU A 168 7.54 21.65 -5.37
N GLN A 169 7.67 22.85 -5.94
CA GLN A 169 8.56 23.13 -7.08
C GLN A 169 10.02 22.76 -6.75
N ALA A 170 10.45 22.91 -5.50
CA ALA A 170 11.79 22.51 -5.06
C ALA A 170 12.03 20.97 -5.15
N ALA A 171 10.99 20.18 -5.41
CA ALA A 171 11.10 18.76 -5.74
C ALA A 171 11.28 18.50 -7.25
N GLY A 172 11.41 19.54 -8.08
CA GLY A 172 11.57 19.44 -9.53
C GLY A 172 10.26 19.25 -10.30
N VAL A 173 9.11 19.50 -9.68
CA VAL A 173 7.79 19.38 -10.32
C VAL A 173 7.16 20.74 -10.59
N ARG A 174 6.26 20.81 -11.57
CA ARG A 174 5.41 21.98 -11.79
C ARG A 174 4.21 21.91 -10.84
N HIS A 175 4.21 22.71 -9.80
CA HIS A 175 3.13 22.74 -8.82
C HIS A 175 1.99 23.67 -9.25
N VAL A 176 0.77 23.15 -9.31
CA VAL A 176 -0.46 23.87 -9.60
C VAL A 176 -1.36 23.81 -8.38
N ARG A 177 -1.33 24.90 -7.61
CA ARG A 177 -2.18 25.03 -6.42
C ARG A 177 -3.56 25.55 -6.80
N ARG A 178 -4.63 24.88 -6.40
CA ARG A 178 -6.01 25.28 -6.61
C ARG A 178 -6.75 25.30 -5.27
N THR A 179 -7.62 26.29 -5.08
CA THR A 179 -8.43 26.34 -3.87
C THR A 179 -9.62 25.40 -3.99
N GLN A 180 -9.74 24.45 -3.09
CA GLN A 180 -10.87 23.54 -3.01
C GLN A 180 -12.17 24.32 -2.71
N PRO A 181 -13.28 24.08 -3.42
CA PRO A 181 -14.56 24.63 -3.08
C PRO A 181 -14.97 24.30 -1.64
N ARG A 182 -15.74 25.19 -1.01
CA ARG A 182 -16.23 24.94 0.35
C ARG A 182 -17.05 23.64 0.39
N PRO A 183 -17.03 22.88 1.51
CA PRO A 183 -17.77 21.61 1.63
C PRO A 183 -19.28 21.77 1.31
N SER A 184 -19.87 22.91 1.58
CA SER A 184 -21.27 23.22 1.22
C SER A 184 -21.48 23.31 -0.30
N ALA A 185 -20.51 23.85 -1.03
CA ALA A 185 -20.57 23.94 -2.49
C ALA A 185 -20.34 22.57 -3.14
N LEU A 186 -19.41 21.77 -2.61
CA LEU A 186 -19.19 20.38 -3.06
C LEU A 186 -20.45 19.54 -2.90
N ARG A 187 -21.14 19.66 -1.76
CA ARG A 187 -22.46 19.00 -1.56
C ARG A 187 -23.55 19.45 -2.52
N LYS A 188 -23.42 20.65 -3.08
CA LYS A 188 -24.32 21.20 -4.10
C LYS A 188 -23.88 20.92 -5.53
N GLY A 189 -22.85 20.06 -5.72
CA GLY A 189 -22.40 19.62 -7.03
C GLY A 189 -21.22 20.40 -7.62
N ALA A 190 -20.57 21.31 -6.87
CA ALA A 190 -19.33 21.92 -7.33
C ALA A 190 -18.25 20.83 -7.49
N ALA A 191 -17.45 20.93 -8.57
CA ALA A 191 -16.41 19.95 -8.83
C ALA A 191 -15.24 20.11 -7.85
N SER A 192 -14.71 19.00 -7.37
CA SER A 192 -13.43 18.97 -6.67
C SER A 192 -12.29 19.37 -7.59
N VAL A 193 -11.24 19.93 -7.03
CA VAL A 193 -10.01 20.29 -7.77
C VAL A 193 -9.08 19.09 -7.97
N VAL A 194 -9.26 18.02 -7.20
CA VAL A 194 -8.50 16.76 -7.24
C VAL A 194 -9.43 15.54 -7.25
N PRO A 195 -10.34 15.42 -8.23
CA PRO A 195 -11.42 14.43 -8.21
C PRO A 195 -10.94 12.97 -8.28
N LEU A 196 -9.78 12.72 -8.88
CA LEU A 196 -9.23 11.36 -8.95
C LEU A 196 -8.59 10.95 -7.63
N ALA A 197 -7.93 11.88 -6.94
CA ALA A 197 -7.41 11.65 -5.60
C ALA A 197 -8.56 11.40 -4.60
N ASP A 198 -9.62 12.23 -4.61
CA ASP A 198 -10.82 12.04 -3.80
C ASP A 198 -11.45 10.66 -4.01
N ARG A 199 -11.57 10.24 -5.27
CA ARG A 199 -12.11 8.92 -5.61
C ARG A 199 -11.22 7.78 -5.09
N ALA A 200 -9.90 7.93 -5.22
CA ALA A 200 -8.96 6.93 -4.69
C ALA A 200 -9.02 6.84 -3.17
N ILE A 201 -9.16 7.98 -2.48
CA ILE A 201 -9.36 8.08 -1.03
C ILE A 201 -10.66 7.40 -0.61
N GLY A 202 -11.78 7.73 -1.27
CA GLY A 202 -13.08 7.12 -0.98
C GLY A 202 -13.06 5.60 -1.16
N ASN A 203 -12.45 5.11 -2.25
CA ASN A 203 -12.29 3.68 -2.50
C ASN A 203 -11.41 2.99 -1.44
N LEU A 204 -10.31 3.63 -1.02
CA LEU A 204 -9.46 3.13 0.06
C LEU A 204 -10.22 3.01 1.38
N GLN A 205 -10.95 4.06 1.77
CA GLN A 205 -11.71 4.08 3.01
C GLN A 205 -12.79 3.00 3.03
N GLN A 206 -13.56 2.87 1.95
CA GLN A 206 -14.57 1.84 1.79
C GLN A 206 -13.97 0.43 1.85
N TRP A 207 -12.83 0.23 1.20
CA TRP A 207 -12.14 -1.06 1.21
C TRP A 207 -11.61 -1.44 2.60
N LEU A 208 -11.01 -0.48 3.32
CA LEU A 208 -10.51 -0.71 4.68
C LEU A 208 -11.63 -1.03 5.67
N ILE A 209 -12.76 -0.33 5.58
CA ILE A 209 -13.91 -0.56 6.47
C ILE A 209 -14.63 -1.85 6.08
N GLY A 210 -14.95 -2.02 4.78
CA GLY A 210 -15.78 -3.13 4.31
C GLY A 210 -15.10 -4.50 4.39
N THR A 211 -13.77 -4.56 4.28
CA THR A 211 -13.04 -5.83 4.28
C THR A 211 -12.40 -6.14 5.63
N TYR A 212 -11.88 -5.13 6.32
CA TYR A 212 -11.04 -5.32 7.51
C TYR A 212 -11.65 -4.72 8.79
N HIS A 213 -12.75 -3.97 8.69
CA HIS A 213 -13.38 -3.26 9.80
C HIS A 213 -12.45 -2.31 10.56
N GLY A 214 -11.41 -1.85 9.87
CA GLY A 214 -10.36 -1.01 10.39
C GLY A 214 -9.01 -1.72 10.49
N VAL A 215 -7.96 -0.92 10.43
CA VAL A 215 -6.56 -1.37 10.47
C VAL A 215 -5.79 -0.49 11.46
N SER A 216 -4.94 -1.10 12.29
CA SER A 216 -4.10 -0.34 13.21
C SER A 216 -3.12 0.56 12.45
N LYS A 217 -2.82 1.74 13.01
CA LYS A 217 -1.84 2.68 12.43
C LYS A 217 -0.50 2.00 12.12
N ALA A 218 -0.06 1.10 13.01
CA ALA A 218 1.21 0.39 12.87
C ALA A 218 1.27 -0.55 11.65
N GLN A 219 0.12 -1.03 11.16
CA GLN A 219 0.04 -1.94 10.02
C GLN A 219 -0.50 -1.24 8.76
N LEU A 220 -0.92 0.02 8.85
CA LEU A 220 -1.64 0.69 7.77
C LEU A 220 -0.84 0.70 6.47
N GLN A 221 0.47 1.01 6.50
CA GLN A 221 1.29 1.07 5.28
C GLN A 221 1.23 -0.23 4.48
N VAL A 222 1.26 -1.37 5.14
CA VAL A 222 1.22 -2.69 4.47
C VAL A 222 -0.11 -2.91 3.73
N TYR A 223 -1.21 -2.35 4.24
CA TYR A 223 -2.51 -2.36 3.55
C TYR A 223 -2.57 -1.34 2.42
N LEU A 224 -1.96 -0.16 2.58
CA LEU A 224 -1.82 0.78 1.47
C LEU A 224 -1.04 0.17 0.31
N ASP A 225 0.01 -0.57 0.60
CA ASP A 225 0.82 -1.28 -0.41
C ASP A 225 -0.02 -2.31 -1.18
N GLU A 226 -0.88 -3.07 -0.49
CA GLU A 226 -1.85 -3.97 -1.14
C GLU A 226 -2.83 -3.19 -2.01
N PHE A 227 -3.42 -2.12 -1.48
CA PHE A 227 -4.38 -1.30 -2.23
C PHE A 227 -3.74 -0.73 -3.50
N VAL A 228 -2.56 -0.11 -3.39
CA VAL A 228 -1.77 0.43 -4.51
C VAL A 228 -1.45 -0.65 -5.54
N PHE A 229 -0.97 -1.81 -5.10
CA PHE A 229 -0.64 -2.93 -5.98
C PHE A 229 -1.85 -3.37 -6.80
N ARG A 230 -3.00 -3.57 -6.14
CA ARG A 230 -4.25 -4.02 -6.75
C ARG A 230 -4.88 -2.94 -7.63
N HIS A 231 -4.91 -1.67 -7.18
CA HIS A 231 -5.43 -0.55 -7.95
C HIS A 231 -4.69 -0.40 -9.28
N ASN A 232 -3.36 -0.45 -9.25
CA ASN A 232 -2.53 -0.27 -10.43
C ASN A 232 -2.63 -1.43 -11.43
N ARG A 233 -3.21 -2.57 -11.02
CA ARG A 233 -3.42 -3.77 -11.86
C ARG A 233 -4.88 -4.18 -12.00
N ARG A 234 -5.80 -3.28 -11.64
CA ARG A 234 -7.24 -3.58 -11.53
C ARG A 234 -7.90 -4.06 -12.83
N GLN A 235 -7.31 -3.74 -13.96
CA GLN A 235 -7.80 -4.18 -15.26
C GLN A 235 -7.32 -5.58 -15.66
N GLN A 236 -6.29 -6.10 -14.99
CA GLN A 236 -5.68 -7.39 -15.29
C GLN A 236 -5.38 -8.18 -14.01
N PRO A 237 -6.38 -8.71 -13.30
CA PRO A 237 -6.19 -9.38 -12.02
C PRO A 237 -5.30 -10.62 -12.10
N MET A 238 -5.33 -11.36 -13.23
CA MET A 238 -4.46 -12.51 -13.43
C MET A 238 -3.00 -12.10 -13.58
N ALA A 239 -2.71 -10.99 -14.27
CA ALA A 239 -1.36 -10.43 -14.32
C ALA A 239 -0.90 -9.95 -12.94
N ALA A 240 -1.82 -9.46 -12.09
CA ALA A 240 -1.51 -9.14 -10.70
C ALA A 240 -1.06 -10.37 -9.90
N PHE A 241 -1.75 -11.51 -10.07
CA PHE A 241 -1.37 -12.77 -9.45
C PHE A 241 0.04 -13.24 -9.88
N GLN A 242 0.30 -13.27 -11.18
CA GLN A 242 1.60 -13.66 -11.74
C GLN A 242 2.73 -12.72 -11.25
N THR A 243 2.47 -11.41 -11.25
CA THR A 243 3.43 -10.40 -10.74
C THR A 243 3.72 -10.62 -9.25
N LEU A 244 2.70 -10.90 -8.43
CA LEU A 244 2.90 -11.15 -7.01
C LEU A 244 3.78 -12.38 -6.76
N LEU A 245 3.59 -13.44 -7.53
CA LEU A 245 4.43 -14.64 -7.43
C LEU A 245 5.89 -14.32 -7.81
N GLY A 246 6.12 -13.58 -8.90
CA GLY A 246 7.44 -13.15 -9.32
C GLY A 246 8.14 -12.27 -8.27
N LEU A 247 7.45 -11.26 -7.74
CA LEU A 247 7.98 -10.41 -6.66
C LEU A 247 8.24 -11.20 -5.37
N GLY A 248 7.39 -12.18 -5.05
CA GLY A 248 7.54 -13.02 -3.87
C GLY A 248 8.80 -13.90 -3.91
N THR A 249 9.21 -14.35 -5.08
CA THR A 249 10.45 -15.13 -5.25
C THR A 249 11.70 -14.29 -5.10
N GLY A 250 11.64 -13.02 -5.48
CA GLY A 250 12.76 -12.05 -5.31
C GLY A 250 12.80 -11.36 -3.95
N ARG A 251 11.82 -11.57 -3.08
CA ARG A 251 11.72 -10.84 -1.80
C ARG A 251 12.36 -11.61 -0.65
N ALA A 252 13.22 -10.93 0.11
CA ALA A 252 13.85 -11.50 1.29
C ALA A 252 12.83 -11.98 2.35
N PRO A 253 13.16 -13.01 3.12
CA PRO A 253 12.29 -13.56 4.17
C PRO A 253 11.96 -12.51 5.23
N THR A 254 10.70 -12.51 5.68
CA THR A 254 10.27 -11.67 6.79
C THR A 254 9.83 -12.56 7.96
N PRO A 255 10.56 -12.59 9.07
CA PRO A 255 10.21 -13.41 10.23
C PRO A 255 8.96 -12.88 10.96
N TYR A 256 8.29 -13.76 11.70
CA TYR A 256 7.06 -13.45 12.43
C TYR A 256 7.19 -12.26 13.39
N GLY A 257 8.28 -12.19 14.15
CA GLY A 257 8.52 -11.10 15.10
C GLY A 257 8.55 -9.73 14.43
N ARG A 258 9.15 -9.62 13.24
CA ARG A 258 9.18 -8.37 12.47
C ARG A 258 7.79 -7.96 11.96
N ILE A 259 6.97 -8.92 11.55
CA ILE A 259 5.60 -8.63 11.08
C ILE A 259 4.72 -8.17 12.24
N ARG A 260 4.82 -8.81 13.41
CA ARG A 260 4.02 -8.50 14.60
C ARG A 260 4.48 -7.23 15.30
N GLY A 261 5.79 -6.97 15.31
CA GLY A 261 6.40 -5.88 16.05
C GLY A 261 6.20 -4.47 15.47
N ALA A 262 5.83 -4.34 14.21
CA ALA A 262 5.48 -3.10 13.48
C ALA A 262 6.41 -1.86 13.71
N ARG A 263 7.61 -2.02 14.30
CA ARG A 263 8.51 -0.92 14.64
C ARG A 263 9.42 -0.45 13.50
N ASP A 264 9.46 -1.16 12.37
CA ASP A 264 10.39 -0.89 11.26
C ASP A 264 9.69 -0.33 10.02
N ILE A 265 8.73 0.58 10.17
CA ILE A 265 8.11 1.24 9.01
C ILE A 265 9.03 2.32 8.42
N ALA A 266 10.02 2.78 9.17
CA ALA A 266 10.98 3.80 8.75
C ALA A 266 12.16 3.28 7.89
N ALA A 267 12.33 1.98 7.71
CA ALA A 267 13.50 1.39 7.06
C ALA A 267 13.30 1.00 5.58
N HIS A 268 12.34 1.58 4.89
CA HIS A 268 12.12 1.40 3.46
C HIS A 268 12.38 2.69 2.65
N THR A 269 13.25 3.54 3.15
CA THR A 269 13.76 4.73 2.45
C THR A 269 15.23 4.57 2.02
N ASP A 270 15.71 3.34 1.82
CA ASP A 270 16.99 3.08 1.15
C ASP A 270 16.74 2.34 -0.17
#